data_175df242cbfba61754027c2eef81ad99
#
_entry.id   175df242cbfba61754027c2eef81ad99
#
_cell.length_a   1.000
_cell.length_b   1.000
_cell.length_c   1.000
_cell.angle_alpha   90.00
_cell.angle_beta   90.00
_cell.angle_gamma   90.00
#
_symmetry.space_group_name_H-M   'P 1'
#
loop_
_entity.id
_entity.type
_entity.pdbx_description
1 polymer ?
#
loop_
_entity_poly.entity_id
_entity_poly.type
_entity_poly.pdbx_seq_one_letter_code
_entity_poly.pdbx_strand_id
1 'polypeptide(L)'
;MDSSNDEVLFVGTAEDEHVEMYLKAIWHIKERNESVKISTIARMLSVKQPSVVQMLKKLNQQQLVEYNKAGVFLTENGEKVGSHMMRNSRLMEVLMVSALKVEINEEMVCGIEHHMNKQFTNALCIMLNHPRKCPHNHTIPKGECCEKN
;
A
#
# COMPACT_ATOMS: atom_id res chain seq x y z
N MET A 1 -13.72 20.48 34.51
CA MET A 1 -13.68 20.30 33.09
C MET A 1 -12.27 20.09 32.64
N ASP A 2 -12.09 18.99 32.10
CA ASP A 2 -10.78 18.43 31.90
C ASP A 2 -10.12 19.04 30.65
N SER A 3 -8.95 19.64 30.84
CA SER A 3 -8.13 20.15 29.75
C SER A 3 -7.51 19.02 28.92
N SER A 4 -7.80 17.77 29.27
CA SER A 4 -7.29 16.60 28.53
C SER A 4 -8.10 16.28 27.26
N ASN A 5 -9.04 17.13 26.88
CA ASN A 5 -9.79 17.00 25.62
C ASN A 5 -9.11 17.72 24.45
N ASP A 6 -7.81 17.90 24.53
CA ASP A 6 -7.07 18.36 23.35
C ASP A 6 -7.16 17.28 22.28
N GLU A 7 -7.88 17.59 21.23
CA GLU A 7 -8.05 16.70 20.10
C GLU A 7 -6.70 16.40 19.45
N VAL A 8 -6.39 15.13 19.27
CA VAL A 8 -5.17 14.76 18.56
C VAL A 8 -5.40 15.00 17.08
N LEU A 9 -4.71 16.00 16.54
CA LEU A 9 -4.89 16.40 15.15
C LEU A 9 -4.04 15.63 14.16
N PHE A 10 -3.02 14.90 14.64
CA PHE A 10 -2.15 14.12 13.77
C PHE A 10 -1.57 12.92 14.51
N VAL A 11 -1.75 11.74 13.97
CA VAL A 11 -1.26 10.47 14.55
C VAL A 11 -0.42 9.62 13.59
N GLY A 12 -0.24 10.04 12.36
CA GLY A 12 0.58 9.32 11.39
C GLY A 12 2.04 9.70 11.46
N THR A 13 2.94 8.82 11.00
CA THR A 13 4.35 9.12 10.86
C THR A 13 4.79 8.99 9.42
N ALA A 14 5.61 9.92 8.95
CA ALA A 14 6.17 9.88 7.60
C ALA A 14 7.03 8.63 7.38
N GLU A 15 7.66 8.14 8.44
CA GLU A 15 8.50 6.95 8.39
C GLU A 15 7.70 5.70 8.04
N ASP A 16 6.54 5.50 8.68
CA ASP A 16 5.66 4.35 8.40
C ASP A 16 5.12 4.42 6.98
N GLU A 17 4.75 5.62 6.52
CA GLU A 17 4.29 5.82 5.14
C GLU A 17 5.38 5.47 4.13
N HIS A 18 6.64 5.82 4.39
CA HIS A 18 7.77 5.45 3.53
C HIS A 18 7.94 3.94 3.44
N VAL A 19 7.90 3.25 4.58
CA VAL A 19 7.97 1.78 4.63
C VAL A 19 6.87 1.18 3.78
N GLU A 20 5.65 1.63 3.95
CA GLU A 20 4.48 1.13 3.22
C GLU A 20 4.60 1.41 1.72
N MET A 21 5.09 2.58 1.32
CA MET A 21 5.31 2.93 -0.08
C MET A 21 6.29 1.98 -0.76
N TYR A 22 7.40 1.65 -0.09
CA TYR A 22 8.39 0.72 -0.64
C TYR A 22 7.82 -0.68 -0.78
N LEU A 23 7.10 -1.17 0.23
CA LEU A 23 6.49 -2.50 0.18
C LEU A 23 5.42 -2.58 -0.92
N LYS A 24 4.64 -1.53 -1.08
CA LYS A 24 3.66 -1.42 -2.18
C LYS A 24 4.35 -1.48 -3.54
N ALA A 25 5.43 -0.72 -3.73
CA ALA A 25 6.18 -0.71 -4.98
C ALA A 25 6.78 -2.09 -5.30
N ILE A 26 7.40 -2.74 -4.32
CA ILE A 26 7.98 -4.07 -4.50
C ILE A 26 6.88 -5.08 -4.85
N TRP A 27 5.76 -5.04 -4.14
CA TRP A 27 4.62 -5.90 -4.39
C TRP A 27 4.10 -5.73 -5.83
N HIS A 28 3.98 -4.48 -6.28
CA HIS A 28 3.51 -4.17 -7.64
C HIS A 28 4.47 -4.68 -8.72
N ILE A 29 5.77 -4.55 -8.51
CA ILE A 29 6.78 -5.08 -9.45
C ILE A 29 6.63 -6.61 -9.54
N LYS A 30 6.50 -7.28 -8.39
CA LYS A 30 6.33 -8.73 -8.31
C LYS A 30 5.02 -9.18 -8.99
N GLU A 31 3.94 -8.41 -8.83
CA GLU A 31 2.66 -8.69 -9.49
C GLU A 31 2.79 -8.77 -11.00
N ARG A 32 3.70 -7.98 -11.59
CA ARG A 32 3.97 -7.98 -13.02
C ARG A 32 4.93 -9.08 -13.45
N ASN A 33 5.30 -9.97 -12.55
CA ASN A 33 6.28 -11.04 -12.79
C ASN A 33 7.66 -10.50 -13.23
N GLU A 34 8.02 -9.31 -12.75
CA GLU A 34 9.33 -8.72 -12.98
C GLU A 34 10.23 -8.93 -11.76
N SER A 35 11.54 -9.03 -12.00
CA SER A 35 12.51 -9.06 -10.92
C SER A 35 12.59 -7.67 -10.26
N VAL A 36 12.73 -7.65 -8.93
CA VAL A 36 12.80 -6.40 -8.19
C VAL A 36 14.21 -5.83 -8.29
N LYS A 37 14.33 -4.67 -8.94
CA LYS A 37 15.60 -3.96 -9.12
C LYS A 37 15.58 -2.63 -8.38
N ILE A 38 16.73 -2.25 -7.83
CA ILE A 38 16.89 -0.96 -7.14
C ILE A 38 16.51 0.20 -8.06
N SER A 39 16.94 0.14 -9.34
CA SER A 39 16.63 1.17 -10.32
C SER A 39 15.13 1.31 -10.59
N THR A 40 14.40 0.20 -10.61
CA THR A 40 12.95 0.20 -10.82
C THR A 40 12.23 0.85 -9.64
N ILE A 41 12.60 0.48 -8.41
CA ILE A 41 12.04 1.08 -7.20
C ILE A 41 12.31 2.58 -7.18
N ALA A 42 13.57 2.98 -7.45
CA ALA A 42 13.97 4.38 -7.45
C ALA A 42 13.13 5.22 -8.43
N ARG A 43 12.91 4.68 -9.63
CA ARG A 43 12.08 5.35 -10.64
C ARG A 43 10.62 5.45 -10.20
N MET A 44 10.05 4.37 -9.69
CA MET A 44 8.65 4.32 -9.28
C MET A 44 8.34 5.28 -8.13
N LEU A 45 9.28 5.45 -7.20
CA LEU A 45 9.09 6.30 -6.03
C LEU A 45 9.72 7.67 -6.17
N SER A 46 10.34 7.96 -7.31
CA SER A 46 11.03 9.25 -7.58
C SER A 46 12.07 9.56 -6.50
N VAL A 47 12.85 8.55 -6.14
CA VAL A 47 13.95 8.69 -5.17
C VAL A 47 15.26 8.24 -5.78
N LYS A 48 16.38 8.57 -5.14
CA LYS A 48 17.70 8.18 -5.61
C LYS A 48 18.03 6.75 -5.19
N GLN A 49 18.83 6.06 -6.00
CA GLN A 49 19.19 4.67 -5.73
C GLN A 49 19.85 4.44 -4.36
N PRO A 50 20.76 5.30 -3.87
CA PRO A 50 21.31 5.13 -2.53
C PRO A 50 20.24 5.16 -1.42
N SER A 51 19.19 5.96 -1.59
CA SER A 51 18.06 5.99 -0.65
C SER A 51 17.31 4.66 -0.64
N VAL A 52 17.13 4.05 -1.82
CA VAL A 52 16.53 2.72 -1.95
C VAL A 52 17.35 1.68 -1.20
N VAL A 53 18.67 1.68 -1.40
CA VAL A 53 19.57 0.72 -0.73
C VAL A 53 19.46 0.86 0.78
N GLN A 54 19.47 2.07 1.32
CA GLN A 54 19.33 2.31 2.75
C GLN A 54 17.98 1.79 3.28
N MET A 55 16.90 2.06 2.55
CA MET A 55 15.59 1.59 2.96
C MET A 55 15.49 0.07 2.90
N LEU A 56 16.05 -0.57 1.86
CA LEU A 56 16.05 -2.03 1.77
C LEU A 56 16.79 -2.68 2.93
N LYS A 57 17.91 -2.10 3.37
CA LYS A 57 18.63 -2.56 4.55
C LYS A 57 17.76 -2.47 5.81
N LYS A 58 17.03 -1.37 5.96
CA LYS A 58 16.11 -1.16 7.07
C LYS A 58 14.96 -2.18 7.03
N LEU A 59 14.34 -2.38 5.87
CA LEU A 59 13.25 -3.34 5.69
C LEU A 59 13.72 -4.77 5.94
N ASN A 60 14.96 -5.08 5.58
CA ASN A 60 15.57 -6.38 5.86
C ASN A 60 15.75 -6.60 7.38
N GLN A 61 16.18 -5.57 8.11
CA GLN A 61 16.27 -5.63 9.56
C GLN A 61 14.90 -5.79 10.24
N GLN A 62 13.87 -5.19 9.65
CA GLN A 62 12.49 -5.30 10.15
C GLN A 62 11.80 -6.58 9.71
N GLN A 63 12.49 -7.45 8.98
CA GLN A 63 11.95 -8.71 8.48
C GLN A 63 10.74 -8.53 7.56
N LEU A 64 10.72 -7.45 6.79
CA LEU A 64 9.69 -7.16 5.79
C LEU A 64 10.15 -7.53 4.38
N VAL A 65 11.45 -7.51 4.15
CA VAL A 65 12.06 -8.01 2.92
C VAL A 65 13.29 -8.85 3.25
N GLU A 66 13.68 -9.73 2.33
CA GLU A 66 14.99 -10.34 2.30
C GLU A 66 15.79 -9.61 1.22
N TYR A 67 16.87 -8.97 1.63
CA TYR A 67 17.74 -8.25 0.72
C TYR A 67 19.16 -8.81 0.82
N ASN A 68 19.60 -9.48 -0.23
CA ASN A 68 20.89 -10.14 -0.30
C ASN A 68 21.40 -10.19 -1.73
N LYS A 69 22.47 -10.94 -1.99
CA LYS A 69 23.06 -11.08 -3.33
C LYS A 69 22.12 -11.70 -4.36
N ALA A 70 21.13 -12.49 -3.92
CA ALA A 70 20.15 -13.10 -4.81
C ALA A 70 19.07 -12.09 -5.26
N GLY A 71 18.94 -10.97 -4.57
CA GLY A 71 17.98 -9.92 -4.92
C GLY A 71 17.16 -9.42 -3.75
N VAL A 72 15.98 -8.90 -4.06
CA VAL A 72 15.02 -8.36 -3.10
C VAL A 72 13.74 -9.20 -3.15
N PHE A 73 13.34 -9.74 -2.00
CA PHE A 73 12.16 -10.60 -1.89
C PHE A 73 11.31 -10.16 -0.70
N LEU A 74 10.00 -10.14 -0.88
CA LEU A 74 9.08 -9.88 0.23
C LEU A 74 9.04 -11.08 1.17
N THR A 75 9.07 -10.81 2.47
CA THR A 75 8.72 -11.83 3.47
C THR A 75 7.21 -11.97 3.52
N GLU A 76 6.70 -12.93 4.27
CA GLU A 76 5.26 -13.05 4.50
C GLU A 76 4.66 -11.75 5.05
N ASN A 77 5.34 -11.13 6.01
CA ASN A 77 4.88 -9.86 6.59
C ASN A 77 4.94 -8.72 5.59
N GLY A 78 5.99 -8.65 4.78
CA GLY A 78 6.09 -7.64 3.72
C GLY A 78 5.02 -7.81 2.66
N GLU A 79 4.71 -9.04 2.29
CA GLU A 79 3.63 -9.37 1.35
C GLU A 79 2.28 -8.88 1.88
N LYS A 80 1.99 -9.10 3.16
CA LYS A 80 0.73 -8.64 3.78
C LYS A 80 0.60 -7.13 3.73
N VAL A 81 1.66 -6.39 4.05
CA VAL A 81 1.63 -4.92 4.02
C VAL A 81 1.48 -4.42 2.60
N GLY A 82 2.27 -4.92 1.66
CA GLY A 82 2.22 -4.51 0.26
C GLY A 82 0.86 -4.78 -0.38
N SER A 83 0.32 -5.96 -0.14
CA SER A 83 -1.00 -6.36 -0.62
C SER A 83 -2.11 -5.48 -0.03
N HIS A 84 -2.05 -5.19 1.27
CA HIS A 84 -3.02 -4.31 1.94
C HIS A 84 -2.99 -2.90 1.35
N MET A 85 -1.81 -2.35 1.14
CA MET A 85 -1.66 -1.01 0.54
C MET A 85 -2.23 -0.97 -0.88
N MET A 86 -1.95 -2.00 -1.68
CA MET A 86 -2.46 -2.07 -3.04
C MET A 86 -3.98 -2.24 -3.07
N ARG A 87 -4.52 -3.05 -2.15
CA ARG A 87 -5.96 -3.21 -1.98
C ARG A 87 -6.63 -1.89 -1.63
N ASN A 88 -6.06 -1.16 -0.67
CA ASN A 88 -6.55 0.17 -0.25
C ASN A 88 -6.62 1.12 -1.44
N SER A 89 -5.53 1.22 -2.19
CA SER A 89 -5.41 2.08 -3.35
C SER A 89 -6.48 1.78 -4.40
N ARG A 90 -6.60 0.51 -4.76
CA ARG A 90 -7.52 0.07 -5.81
C ARG A 90 -8.99 0.18 -5.42
N LEU A 91 -9.31 -0.08 -4.15
CA LEU A 91 -10.68 0.14 -3.64
C LEU A 91 -11.04 1.63 -3.61
N MET A 92 -10.09 2.50 -3.27
CA MET A 92 -10.32 3.94 -3.31
C MET A 92 -10.59 4.43 -4.74
N GLU A 93 -9.89 3.90 -5.72
CA GLU A 93 -10.16 4.22 -7.12
C GLU A 93 -11.57 3.81 -7.53
N VAL A 94 -12.03 2.63 -7.12
CA VAL A 94 -13.39 2.17 -7.38
C VAL A 94 -14.41 3.09 -6.71
N LEU A 95 -14.16 3.47 -5.46
CA LEU A 95 -15.03 4.40 -4.74
C LEU A 95 -15.19 5.71 -5.50
N MET A 96 -14.08 6.29 -5.94
CA MET A 96 -14.08 7.58 -6.64
C MET A 96 -14.82 7.50 -7.96
N VAL A 97 -14.51 6.52 -8.78
CA VAL A 97 -15.08 6.43 -10.15
C VAL A 97 -16.50 5.88 -10.12
N SER A 98 -16.73 4.77 -9.43
CA SER A 98 -17.99 4.02 -9.53
C SER A 98 -19.09 4.56 -8.61
N ALA A 99 -18.74 4.95 -7.39
CA ALA A 99 -19.72 5.40 -6.40
C ALA A 99 -19.85 6.92 -6.35
N LEU A 100 -18.72 7.64 -6.28
CA LEU A 100 -18.72 9.10 -6.14
C LEU A 100 -18.81 9.82 -7.49
N LYS A 101 -18.52 9.13 -8.59
CA LYS A 101 -18.55 9.70 -9.95
C LYS A 101 -17.59 10.88 -10.10
N VAL A 102 -16.42 10.79 -9.52
CA VAL A 102 -15.35 11.78 -9.64
C VAL A 102 -14.14 11.17 -10.32
N GLU A 103 -13.24 12.01 -10.80
CA GLU A 103 -12.00 11.56 -11.39
C GLU A 103 -11.04 11.06 -10.31
N ILE A 104 -10.17 10.11 -10.67
CA ILE A 104 -9.14 9.61 -9.77
C ILE A 104 -8.11 10.72 -9.53
N ASN A 105 -7.86 11.01 -8.27
CA ASN A 105 -6.77 11.87 -7.83
C ASN A 105 -5.74 10.97 -7.15
N GLU A 106 -4.66 10.65 -7.86
CA GLU A 106 -3.66 9.69 -7.39
C GLU A 106 -2.93 10.19 -6.14
N GLU A 107 -2.67 11.48 -6.03
CA GLU A 107 -2.05 12.06 -4.85
C GLU A 107 -2.93 11.89 -3.61
N MET A 108 -4.22 12.13 -3.75
CA MET A 108 -5.18 11.94 -2.66
C MET A 108 -5.32 10.46 -2.28
N VAL A 109 -5.41 9.58 -3.27
CA VAL A 109 -5.48 8.13 -3.03
C VAL A 109 -4.24 7.67 -2.27
N CYS A 110 -3.06 8.07 -2.72
CA CYS A 110 -1.80 7.74 -2.06
C CYS A 110 -1.76 8.23 -0.60
N GLY A 111 -2.26 9.44 -0.34
CA GLY A 111 -2.33 9.96 1.02
C GLY A 111 -3.29 9.20 1.92
N ILE A 112 -4.46 8.86 1.40
CA ILE A 112 -5.51 8.17 2.18
C ILE A 112 -5.16 6.71 2.46
N GLU A 113 -4.56 6.00 1.50
CA GLU A 113 -4.31 4.56 1.62
C GLU A 113 -3.48 4.18 2.85
N HIS A 114 -2.58 5.07 3.28
CA HIS A 114 -1.73 4.84 4.45
C HIS A 114 -2.49 4.90 5.78
N HIS A 115 -3.68 5.46 5.78
CA HIS A 115 -4.52 5.61 6.97
C HIS A 115 -5.69 4.64 7.01
N MET A 116 -5.83 3.78 6.01
CA MET A 116 -6.91 2.80 5.93
C MET A 116 -6.49 1.51 6.65
N ASN A 117 -7.10 1.25 7.80
CA ASN A 117 -6.88 0.00 8.50
C ASN A 117 -7.76 -1.12 7.90
N LYS A 118 -7.56 -2.36 8.35
CA LYS A 118 -8.31 -3.52 7.82
C LYS A 118 -9.81 -3.38 7.98
N GLN A 119 -10.25 -2.85 9.11
CA GLN A 119 -11.68 -2.66 9.37
C GLN A 119 -12.32 -1.73 8.35
N PHE A 120 -11.69 -0.57 8.11
CA PHE A 120 -12.15 0.40 7.13
C PHE A 120 -12.13 -0.20 5.72
N THR A 121 -11.03 -0.84 5.35
CA THR A 121 -10.85 -1.43 4.01
C THR A 121 -11.88 -2.53 3.74
N ASN A 122 -12.12 -3.40 4.72
CA ASN A 122 -13.15 -4.44 4.58
C ASN A 122 -14.56 -3.83 4.45
N ALA A 123 -14.87 -2.81 5.25
CA ALA A 123 -16.16 -2.12 5.16
C ALA A 123 -16.35 -1.46 3.78
N LEU A 124 -15.31 -0.83 3.27
CA LEU A 124 -15.34 -0.22 1.93
C LEU A 124 -15.54 -1.28 0.85
N CYS A 125 -14.82 -2.39 0.94
CA CYS A 125 -14.96 -3.50 0.01
C CYS A 125 -16.40 -4.06 0.00
N ILE A 126 -16.98 -4.26 1.17
CA ILE A 126 -18.37 -4.73 1.32
C ILE A 126 -19.33 -3.72 0.69
N MET A 127 -19.17 -2.44 0.99
CA MET A 127 -20.02 -1.37 0.45
C MET A 127 -19.98 -1.34 -1.07
N LEU A 128 -18.81 -1.57 -1.65
CA LEU A 128 -18.61 -1.60 -3.10
C LEU A 128 -18.95 -2.95 -3.74
N ASN A 129 -19.48 -3.88 -2.96
CA ASN A 129 -19.89 -5.23 -3.41
C ASN A 129 -18.72 -6.08 -3.89
N HIS A 130 -17.61 -6.06 -3.14
CA HIS A 130 -16.43 -6.87 -3.39
C HIS A 130 -15.90 -6.79 -4.82
N PRO A 131 -15.53 -5.59 -5.30
CA PRO A 131 -15.05 -5.45 -6.68
C PRO A 131 -13.74 -6.23 -6.88
N ARG A 132 -13.62 -6.87 -8.03
CA ARG A 132 -12.43 -7.68 -8.37
C ARG A 132 -11.41 -6.92 -9.21
N LYS A 133 -11.82 -5.84 -9.86
CA LYS A 133 -10.97 -5.03 -10.73
C LYS A 133 -11.15 -3.55 -10.41
N CYS A 134 -10.04 -2.81 -10.46
CA CYS A 134 -10.08 -1.36 -10.34
C CYS A 134 -10.35 -0.73 -11.72
N PRO A 135 -10.59 0.60 -11.79
CA PRO A 135 -10.80 1.27 -13.07
C PRO A 135 -9.65 1.13 -14.08
N HIS A 136 -8.43 0.90 -13.61
CA HIS A 136 -7.26 0.62 -14.45
C HIS A 136 -7.15 -0.86 -14.84
N ASN A 137 -8.16 -1.66 -14.53
CA ASN A 137 -8.22 -3.09 -14.84
C ASN A 137 -7.19 -3.93 -14.10
N HIS A 138 -6.69 -3.47 -12.97
CA HIS A 138 -5.84 -4.28 -12.10
C HIS A 138 -6.70 -5.07 -11.11
N THR A 139 -6.25 -6.29 -10.79
CA THR A 139 -6.94 -7.13 -9.83
C THR A 139 -6.83 -6.53 -8.42
N ILE A 140 -7.96 -6.49 -7.72
CA ILE A 140 -7.99 -6.03 -6.33
C ILE A 140 -7.72 -7.24 -5.43
N PRO A 141 -6.64 -7.21 -4.61
CA PRO A 141 -6.37 -8.31 -3.69
C PRO A 141 -7.55 -8.57 -2.76
N LYS A 142 -7.87 -9.84 -2.55
CA LYS A 142 -8.95 -10.24 -1.66
C LYS A 142 -8.54 -10.04 -0.20
N GLY A 143 -9.48 -9.63 0.63
CA GLY A 143 -9.32 -9.58 2.08
C GLY A 143 -10.23 -10.58 2.76
N GLU A 144 -10.23 -10.55 4.08
CA GLU A 144 -11.02 -11.46 4.91
C GLU A 144 -12.51 -11.40 4.58
N CYS A 145 -13.03 -10.22 4.25
CA CYS A 145 -14.45 -10.04 3.90
C CYS A 145 -14.83 -10.75 2.60
N CYS A 146 -13.87 -11.12 1.76
CA CYS A 146 -14.10 -11.78 0.48
C CYS A 146 -14.03 -13.30 0.56
N GLU A 147 -13.45 -13.85 1.64
CA GLU A 147 -13.19 -15.29 1.77
C GLU A 147 -14.42 -16.13 2.08
N LYS A 148 -15.51 -15.46 2.51
CA LYS A 148 -16.74 -16.13 2.90
C LYS A 148 -17.72 -16.33 1.74
N ASN A 149 -17.33 -16.02 0.54
CA ASN A 149 -18.17 -16.12 -0.66
C ASN A 149 -17.64 -17.13 -1.66
#